data_e137dcf52b00d007dda193aeb4dd1ca2
#
_entry.id   e137dcf52b00d007dda193aeb4dd1ca2
#
_cell.length_a   1.000
_cell.length_b   1.000
_cell.length_c   1.000
_cell.angle_alpha   90.00
_cell.angle_beta   90.00
_cell.angle_gamma   90.00
#
_symmetry.space_group_name_H-M   'P 1'
#
loop_
_entity.id
_entity.type
_entity.pdbx_description
1 polymer ?
#
loop_
_entity_poly.entity_id
_entity_poly.type
_entity_poly.pdbx_seq_one_letter_code
_entity_poly.pdbx_strand_id
1 'polypeptide(L)'
;MAVRSAVVGRPAPFATPTRLCASPRASSTGGVGDTVSLVLAPAVAACGGFVPMISGRGLGHTGGTLDKMEAIPGYAAQPDVENFRRVVREAGCAIIGQTADLAPADRRLYAIRDVTATVESLDLITASILSKKLAAGLQGLVMDVKFGSGAFLPPVEEARGLAQSLVGVANGAGLPTTALLTAMDQPLASAAGNAVEVAYALDHLVGRRREPRFHDVTVALAAEMLVLGGLAADAPEARARIEAAIASGRAAETFARMVAALGGPADLLERPERHLAAAPIRHEVRPEREGVVAAIATRELGLAVVALGGGRTRPQDGVDHAVGLTDLAAIGDAVGARPLGIVHARTEAAAQAAAEALRRACALGEPRPAPAILERIA
;
A
#
# COMPACT_ATOMS: atom_id res chain seq x y z
N MET A 1 6.26 -33.66 -10.85
CA MET A 1 5.37 -34.39 -9.93
C MET A 1 4.18 -33.46 -9.65
N ALA A 2 3.03 -33.76 -10.24
CA ALA A 2 1.86 -32.88 -10.20
C ALA A 2 1.15 -33.03 -8.86
N VAL A 3 1.14 -31.95 -8.06
CA VAL A 3 0.30 -31.88 -6.86
C VAL A 3 -1.12 -31.56 -7.31
N ARG A 4 -1.97 -32.57 -7.43
CA ARG A 4 -3.41 -32.39 -7.52
C ARG A 4 -3.93 -32.05 -6.14
N SER A 5 -4.23 -30.78 -5.89
CA SER A 5 -5.01 -30.35 -4.74
C SER A 5 -6.48 -30.61 -5.03
N ALA A 6 -7.07 -31.61 -4.36
CA ALA A 6 -8.51 -31.82 -4.35
C ALA A 6 -9.15 -30.72 -3.47
N VAL A 7 -9.69 -29.68 -4.10
CA VAL A 7 -10.62 -28.77 -3.46
C VAL A 7 -12.01 -29.38 -3.58
N VAL A 8 -12.43 -30.09 -2.53
CA VAL A 8 -13.82 -30.56 -2.39
C VAL A 8 -14.72 -29.34 -2.21
N GLY A 9 -15.76 -29.26 -3.05
CA GLY A 9 -16.67 -28.15 -3.22
C GLY A 9 -17.32 -27.61 -1.94
N ARG A 10 -16.89 -26.43 -1.57
CA ARG A 10 -17.73 -25.41 -0.94
C ARG A 10 -17.58 -24.16 -1.80
N PRO A 11 -18.67 -23.40 -2.07
CA PRO A 11 -18.55 -22.13 -2.79
C PRO A 11 -17.56 -21.25 -2.01
N ALA A 12 -16.56 -20.73 -2.70
CA ALA A 12 -15.57 -19.84 -2.13
C ALA A 12 -16.29 -18.77 -1.32
N PRO A 13 -15.92 -18.51 -0.04
CA PRO A 13 -16.67 -17.61 0.83
C PRO A 13 -16.76 -16.16 0.31
N PHE A 14 -16.04 -15.85 -0.76
CA PHE A 14 -15.98 -14.53 -1.40
C PHE A 14 -16.47 -14.51 -2.84
N ALA A 15 -17.06 -15.61 -3.35
CA ALA A 15 -17.66 -15.58 -4.68
C ALA A 15 -18.87 -14.62 -4.66
N THR A 16 -18.75 -13.50 -5.36
CA THR A 16 -19.88 -12.62 -5.64
C THR A 16 -20.89 -13.36 -6.52
N PRO A 17 -22.21 -13.20 -6.29
CA PRO A 17 -23.21 -13.88 -7.13
C PRO A 17 -23.14 -13.36 -8.56
N THR A 18 -22.92 -14.32 -9.46
CA THR A 18 -23.22 -14.35 -10.89
C THR A 18 -23.53 -13.04 -11.64
N ARG A 19 -22.62 -12.74 -12.60
CA ARG A 19 -22.82 -11.85 -13.75
C ARG A 19 -22.86 -10.36 -13.45
N LEU A 20 -21.75 -9.71 -13.74
CA LEU A 20 -21.57 -8.30 -14.11
C LEU A 20 -20.43 -7.54 -13.41
N CYS A 21 -19.65 -8.14 -12.52
CA CYS A 21 -18.66 -7.37 -11.77
C CYS A 21 -17.28 -8.01 -11.87
N ALA A 22 -16.45 -7.41 -12.71
CA ALA A 22 -15.00 -7.66 -12.64
C ALA A 22 -14.53 -7.35 -11.21
N SER A 23 -13.88 -8.32 -10.56
CA SER A 23 -13.32 -8.19 -9.22
C SER A 23 -11.79 -8.31 -9.27
N PRO A 24 -11.10 -7.36 -9.94
CA PRO A 24 -9.65 -7.32 -9.93
C PRO A 24 -9.14 -6.86 -8.56
N ARG A 25 -7.93 -7.27 -8.21
CA ARG A 25 -7.28 -6.87 -6.96
C ARG A 25 -5.85 -6.44 -7.21
N ALA A 26 -5.37 -5.43 -6.47
CA ALA A 26 -3.96 -5.10 -6.36
C ALA A 26 -3.38 -5.65 -5.06
N SER A 27 -2.09 -5.98 -5.08
CA SER A 27 -1.32 -6.38 -3.90
C SER A 27 0.12 -5.86 -4.05
N SER A 28 0.65 -5.23 -2.99
CA SER A 28 2.03 -4.74 -2.93
C SER A 28 2.89 -5.66 -2.07
N THR A 29 4.20 -5.70 -2.36
CA THR A 29 5.21 -6.34 -1.50
C THR A 29 5.60 -5.46 -0.31
N GLY A 30 5.03 -4.25 -0.23
CA GLY A 30 5.25 -3.29 0.86
C GLY A 30 6.44 -2.37 0.63
N GLY A 31 6.40 -1.20 1.28
CA GLY A 31 7.41 -0.16 1.17
C GLY A 31 7.21 0.92 2.22
N VAL A 32 7.89 2.05 2.05
CA VAL A 32 7.80 3.24 2.91
C VAL A 32 7.01 4.32 2.18
N GLY A 33 6.03 4.92 2.85
CA GLY A 33 5.14 5.89 2.22
C GLY A 33 4.26 5.26 1.11
N ASP A 34 4.02 3.95 1.19
CA ASP A 34 3.20 3.22 0.21
C ASP A 34 1.72 3.24 0.65
N THR A 35 1.04 4.30 0.26
CA THR A 35 -0.39 4.51 0.54
C THR A 35 -1.27 4.32 -0.70
N VAL A 36 -0.74 3.69 -1.75
CA VAL A 36 -1.43 3.44 -3.04
C VAL A 36 -2.80 2.82 -2.85
N SER A 37 -2.94 1.84 -1.97
CA SER A 37 -4.19 1.11 -1.75
C SER A 37 -5.38 2.02 -1.39
N LEU A 38 -5.13 3.10 -0.64
CA LEU A 38 -6.15 4.04 -0.17
C LEU A 38 -6.73 4.89 -1.32
N VAL A 39 -5.96 5.09 -2.37
CA VAL A 39 -6.38 5.84 -3.57
C VAL A 39 -6.83 4.89 -4.68
N LEU A 40 -6.09 3.82 -4.92
CA LEU A 40 -6.34 2.86 -5.99
C LEU A 40 -7.70 2.16 -5.83
N ALA A 41 -8.01 1.64 -4.63
CA ALA A 41 -9.24 0.87 -4.42
C ALA A 41 -10.50 1.69 -4.73
N PRO A 42 -10.68 2.90 -4.18
CA PRO A 42 -11.84 3.72 -4.51
C PRO A 42 -11.83 4.26 -5.94
N ALA A 43 -10.66 4.51 -6.57
CA ALA A 43 -10.58 4.96 -7.95
C ALA A 43 -11.05 3.88 -8.93
N VAL A 44 -10.64 2.62 -8.75
CA VAL A 44 -11.11 1.47 -9.53
C VAL A 44 -12.61 1.25 -9.30
N ALA A 45 -13.08 1.35 -8.06
CA ALA A 45 -14.49 1.20 -7.73
C ALA A 45 -15.34 2.32 -8.37
N ALA A 46 -14.86 3.56 -8.40
CA ALA A 46 -15.52 4.68 -9.10
C ALA A 46 -15.60 4.49 -10.62
N CYS A 47 -14.79 3.57 -11.18
CA CYS A 47 -14.83 3.15 -12.59
C CYS A 47 -15.70 1.91 -12.83
N GLY A 48 -16.40 1.38 -11.81
CA GLY A 48 -17.30 0.24 -11.91
C GLY A 48 -16.69 -1.11 -11.55
N GLY A 49 -15.44 -1.13 -11.05
CA GLY A 49 -14.80 -2.34 -10.51
C GLY A 49 -15.26 -2.65 -9.10
N PHE A 50 -15.06 -3.92 -8.67
CA PHE A 50 -15.21 -4.31 -7.27
C PHE A 50 -13.85 -4.67 -6.67
N VAL A 51 -13.45 -3.97 -5.60
CA VAL A 51 -12.11 -4.14 -5.00
C VAL A 51 -12.23 -4.64 -3.55
N PRO A 52 -12.44 -5.94 -3.34
CA PRO A 52 -12.45 -6.55 -2.02
C PRO A 52 -11.00 -6.73 -1.51
N MET A 53 -10.37 -5.66 -1.00
CA MET A 53 -8.95 -5.65 -0.65
C MET A 53 -8.71 -6.21 0.75
N ILE A 54 -7.92 -7.28 0.83
CA ILE A 54 -7.41 -7.83 2.09
C ILE A 54 -5.95 -7.46 2.23
N SER A 55 -5.63 -6.71 3.25
CA SER A 55 -4.30 -6.13 3.50
C SER A 55 -3.70 -6.63 4.81
N GLY A 56 -2.40 -6.41 4.97
CA GLY A 56 -1.66 -6.76 6.15
C GLY A 56 -1.31 -5.55 7.02
N ARG A 57 -0.86 -5.86 8.23
CA ARG A 57 -0.17 -4.91 9.12
C ARG A 57 1.28 -4.74 8.69
N GLY A 58 1.87 -3.60 9.02
CA GLY A 58 3.29 -3.35 8.85
C GLY A 58 4.14 -4.16 9.83
N LEU A 59 5.32 -4.55 9.38
CA LEU A 59 6.35 -5.19 10.20
C LEU A 59 7.73 -4.77 9.69
N GLY A 60 8.66 -4.58 10.62
CA GLY A 60 9.98 -4.04 10.29
C GLY A 60 9.86 -2.61 9.76
N HIS A 61 10.56 -2.29 8.69
CA HIS A 61 10.62 -0.95 8.11
C HIS A 61 9.43 -0.58 7.20
N THR A 62 8.56 -1.53 6.87
CA THR A 62 7.45 -1.29 5.94
C THR A 62 6.18 -0.84 6.66
N GLY A 63 5.46 0.13 6.11
CA GLY A 63 4.15 0.55 6.59
C GLY A 63 3.04 -0.43 6.18
N GLY A 64 2.11 -0.73 7.09
CA GLY A 64 0.96 -1.59 6.80
C GLY A 64 -0.27 -0.82 6.35
N THR A 65 -0.90 -1.24 5.27
CA THR A 65 -2.16 -0.63 4.82
C THR A 65 -3.25 -0.74 5.89
N LEU A 66 -3.28 -1.87 6.63
CA LEU A 66 -4.27 -2.07 7.68
C LEU A 66 -4.06 -1.10 8.85
N ASP A 67 -2.81 -0.83 9.23
CA ASP A 67 -2.48 0.13 10.30
C ASP A 67 -2.91 1.56 9.94
N LYS A 68 -2.82 1.92 8.66
CA LYS A 68 -3.32 3.19 8.14
C LYS A 68 -4.84 3.27 8.25
N MET A 69 -5.56 2.21 7.88
CA MET A 69 -7.02 2.18 8.03
C MET A 69 -7.46 2.19 9.50
N GLU A 70 -6.72 1.54 10.39
CA GLU A 70 -6.95 1.57 11.84
C GLU A 70 -6.64 2.95 12.48
N ALA A 71 -5.88 3.81 11.80
CA ALA A 71 -5.70 5.20 12.22
C ALA A 71 -6.96 6.06 12.04
N ILE A 72 -7.95 5.58 11.28
CA ILE A 72 -9.27 6.22 11.14
C ILE A 72 -10.15 5.75 12.31
N PRO A 73 -10.60 6.65 13.20
CA PRO A 73 -11.41 6.26 14.36
C PRO A 73 -12.68 5.54 13.97
N GLY A 74 -12.99 4.45 14.67
CA GLY A 74 -14.19 3.67 14.45
C GLY A 74 -14.16 2.75 13.22
N TYR A 75 -13.13 2.82 12.37
CA TYR A 75 -13.04 1.96 11.19
C TYR A 75 -12.86 0.48 11.59
N ALA A 76 -13.82 -0.35 11.18
CA ALA A 76 -13.79 -1.79 11.42
C ALA A 76 -12.82 -2.47 10.42
N ALA A 77 -11.55 -2.54 10.80
CA ALA A 77 -10.52 -3.16 9.98
C ALA A 77 -10.64 -4.70 9.86
N GLN A 78 -11.43 -5.33 10.73
CA GLN A 78 -11.69 -6.78 10.73
C GLN A 78 -13.19 -7.04 10.88
N PRO A 79 -14.03 -6.63 9.90
CA PRO A 79 -15.46 -6.93 9.92
C PRO A 79 -15.69 -8.43 9.72
N ASP A 80 -16.88 -8.90 10.07
CA ASP A 80 -17.33 -10.22 9.64
C ASP A 80 -17.50 -10.29 8.10
N VAL A 81 -17.63 -11.51 7.58
CA VAL A 81 -17.69 -11.75 6.13
C VAL A 81 -18.94 -11.14 5.50
N GLU A 82 -20.07 -11.11 6.24
CA GLU A 82 -21.34 -10.58 5.75
C GLU A 82 -21.25 -9.05 5.59
N ASN A 83 -20.75 -8.37 6.61
CA ASN A 83 -20.51 -6.91 6.55
C ASN A 83 -19.49 -6.55 5.47
N PHE A 84 -18.40 -7.30 5.35
CA PHE A 84 -17.43 -7.10 4.27
C PHE A 84 -18.10 -7.19 2.87
N ARG A 85 -18.88 -8.23 2.63
CA ARG A 85 -19.62 -8.42 1.38
C ARG A 85 -20.64 -7.30 1.13
N ARG A 86 -21.33 -6.86 2.17
CA ARG A 86 -22.26 -5.75 2.09
C ARG A 86 -21.56 -4.48 1.65
N VAL A 87 -20.46 -4.13 2.32
CA VAL A 87 -19.69 -2.91 2.00
C VAL A 87 -19.14 -2.94 0.58
N VAL A 88 -18.57 -4.07 0.12
CA VAL A 88 -18.09 -4.19 -1.27
C VAL A 88 -19.25 -3.99 -2.27
N ARG A 89 -20.46 -4.49 -2.00
CA ARG A 89 -21.62 -4.26 -2.88
C ARG A 89 -22.08 -2.80 -2.90
N GLU A 90 -22.07 -2.12 -1.74
CA GLU A 90 -22.58 -0.76 -1.59
C GLU A 90 -21.59 0.31 -2.02
N ALA A 91 -20.32 0.16 -1.63
CA ALA A 91 -19.26 1.13 -1.88
C ALA A 91 -18.37 0.79 -3.09
N GLY A 92 -18.44 -0.45 -3.61
CA GLY A 92 -17.57 -0.93 -4.68
C GLY A 92 -16.21 -1.40 -4.18
N CYS A 93 -15.78 -1.02 -2.99
CA CYS A 93 -14.50 -1.45 -2.41
C CYS A 93 -14.60 -1.60 -0.89
N ALA A 94 -13.66 -2.38 -0.33
CA ALA A 94 -13.39 -2.42 1.11
C ALA A 94 -11.93 -2.81 1.32
N ILE A 95 -11.27 -2.19 2.29
CA ILE A 95 -9.88 -2.47 2.69
C ILE A 95 -9.91 -3.03 4.10
N ILE A 96 -9.68 -4.34 4.25
CA ILE A 96 -9.80 -5.05 5.52
C ILE A 96 -8.57 -5.92 5.81
N GLY A 97 -8.45 -6.35 7.06
CA GLY A 97 -7.48 -7.36 7.46
C GLY A 97 -7.87 -8.77 7.03
N GLN A 98 -6.93 -9.69 7.18
CA GLN A 98 -7.16 -11.10 6.91
C GLN A 98 -8.15 -11.67 7.93
N THR A 99 -9.23 -12.31 7.45
CA THR A 99 -10.15 -13.06 8.30
C THR A 99 -9.55 -14.42 8.70
N ALA A 100 -10.02 -14.97 9.84
CA ALA A 100 -9.50 -16.23 10.36
C ALA A 100 -9.68 -17.42 9.40
N ASP A 101 -10.70 -17.36 8.55
CA ASP A 101 -11.11 -18.43 7.63
C ASP A 101 -10.42 -18.39 6.28
N LEU A 102 -9.67 -17.32 5.99
CA LEU A 102 -8.96 -17.19 4.72
C LEU A 102 -7.60 -17.87 4.78
N ALA A 103 -7.41 -18.91 3.98
CA ALA A 103 -6.17 -19.68 3.85
C ALA A 103 -5.57 -20.13 5.21
N PRO A 104 -6.31 -20.89 6.06
CA PRO A 104 -5.85 -21.28 7.39
C PRO A 104 -4.58 -22.14 7.38
N ALA A 105 -4.35 -22.90 6.32
CA ALA A 105 -3.12 -23.68 6.13
C ALA A 105 -1.89 -22.77 5.93
N ASP A 106 -2.02 -21.70 5.14
CA ASP A 106 -0.93 -20.73 4.95
C ASP A 106 -0.58 -20.02 6.27
N ARG A 107 -1.56 -19.64 7.07
CA ARG A 107 -1.32 -19.03 8.39
C ARG A 107 -0.49 -19.94 9.31
N ARG A 108 -0.77 -21.24 9.32
CA ARG A 108 0.01 -22.21 10.10
C ARG A 108 1.42 -22.40 9.56
N LEU A 109 1.54 -22.52 8.24
CA LEU A 109 2.83 -22.67 7.57
C LEU A 109 3.71 -21.44 7.76
N TYR A 110 3.14 -20.24 7.63
CA TYR A 110 3.87 -18.98 7.84
C TYR A 110 4.41 -18.85 9.27
N ALA A 111 3.63 -19.24 10.28
CA ALA A 111 4.08 -19.25 11.66
C ALA A 111 5.27 -20.20 11.90
N ILE A 112 5.34 -21.32 11.17
CA ILE A 112 6.47 -22.26 11.23
C ILE A 112 7.69 -21.63 10.54
N ARG A 113 7.51 -21.01 9.36
CA ARG A 113 8.58 -20.36 8.60
C ARG A 113 9.27 -19.24 9.37
N ASP A 114 8.50 -18.49 10.13
CA ASP A 114 8.99 -17.40 10.98
C ASP A 114 9.99 -17.91 12.03
N VAL A 115 9.72 -19.10 12.60
CA VAL A 115 10.59 -19.75 13.61
C VAL A 115 11.80 -20.45 12.96
N THR A 116 11.66 -20.95 11.73
CA THR A 116 12.71 -21.75 11.03
C THR A 116 13.60 -20.92 10.10
N ALA A 117 13.45 -19.58 10.10
CA ALA A 117 14.20 -18.65 9.23
C ALA A 117 14.11 -19.02 7.73
N THR A 118 12.99 -19.58 7.26
CA THR A 118 12.77 -19.93 5.85
C THR A 118 11.81 -18.94 5.15
N VAL A 119 11.68 -17.73 5.69
CA VAL A 119 10.77 -16.71 5.17
C VAL A 119 11.24 -16.19 3.80
N GLU A 120 12.53 -16.20 3.52
CA GLU A 120 13.15 -15.64 2.31
C GLU A 120 13.07 -16.54 1.05
N SER A 121 12.54 -17.77 1.17
CA SER A 121 12.35 -18.66 0.02
C SER A 121 11.34 -18.08 -0.97
N LEU A 122 11.76 -17.84 -2.21
CA LEU A 122 10.93 -17.28 -3.29
C LEU A 122 9.66 -18.11 -3.53
N ASP A 123 9.79 -19.43 -3.58
CA ASP A 123 8.65 -20.36 -3.81
C ASP A 123 7.64 -20.28 -2.67
N LEU A 124 8.13 -20.19 -1.44
CA LEU A 124 7.27 -20.10 -0.26
C LEU A 124 6.63 -18.71 -0.13
N ILE A 125 7.30 -17.64 -0.55
CA ILE A 125 6.71 -16.30 -0.64
C ILE A 125 5.58 -16.31 -1.68
N THR A 126 5.86 -16.84 -2.87
CA THR A 126 4.88 -16.98 -3.95
C THR A 126 3.66 -17.76 -3.51
N ALA A 127 3.86 -18.93 -2.92
CA ALA A 127 2.77 -19.79 -2.42
C ALA A 127 1.94 -19.10 -1.34
N SER A 128 2.57 -18.41 -0.38
CA SER A 128 1.89 -17.69 0.69
C SER A 128 1.05 -16.51 0.17
N ILE A 129 1.56 -15.75 -0.79
CA ILE A 129 0.82 -14.65 -1.40
C ILE A 129 -0.37 -15.19 -2.20
N LEU A 130 -0.15 -16.15 -3.09
CA LEU A 130 -1.16 -16.63 -4.03
C LEU A 130 -2.24 -17.49 -3.38
N SER A 131 -1.93 -18.29 -2.35
CA SER A 131 -2.93 -19.07 -1.63
C SER A 131 -4.10 -18.22 -1.12
N LYS A 132 -3.80 -17.05 -0.58
CA LYS A 132 -4.82 -16.07 -0.11
C LYS A 132 -5.61 -15.46 -1.26
N LYS A 133 -4.96 -15.21 -2.40
CA LYS A 133 -5.58 -14.57 -3.57
C LYS A 133 -6.49 -15.55 -4.31
N LEU A 134 -6.04 -16.77 -4.47
CA LEU A 134 -6.83 -17.85 -5.08
C LEU A 134 -8.02 -18.26 -4.19
N ALA A 135 -7.82 -18.36 -2.88
CA ALA A 135 -8.90 -18.63 -1.91
C ALA A 135 -9.98 -17.53 -1.90
N ALA A 136 -9.61 -16.30 -2.22
CA ALA A 136 -10.56 -15.18 -2.31
C ALA A 136 -11.41 -15.16 -3.59
N GLY A 137 -11.15 -16.04 -4.57
CA GLY A 137 -11.94 -16.17 -5.82
C GLY A 137 -11.84 -14.93 -6.72
N LEU A 138 -10.66 -14.35 -6.86
CA LEU A 138 -10.43 -13.15 -7.68
C LEU A 138 -10.57 -13.47 -9.19
N GLN A 139 -11.01 -12.46 -9.95
CA GLN A 139 -11.09 -12.52 -11.42
C GLN A 139 -9.85 -11.94 -12.11
N GLY A 140 -9.03 -11.19 -11.38
CA GLY A 140 -7.76 -10.64 -11.85
C GLY A 140 -6.91 -10.15 -10.69
N LEU A 141 -5.60 -10.13 -10.87
CA LEU A 141 -4.64 -9.71 -9.86
C LEU A 141 -3.57 -8.81 -10.48
N VAL A 142 -3.35 -7.65 -9.89
CA VAL A 142 -2.22 -6.79 -10.20
C VAL A 142 -1.26 -6.80 -9.01
N MET A 143 0.00 -7.12 -9.28
CA MET A 143 1.06 -7.13 -8.27
C MET A 143 1.92 -5.89 -8.42
N ASP A 144 2.10 -5.18 -7.32
CA ASP A 144 3.05 -4.09 -7.17
C ASP A 144 4.29 -4.64 -6.46
N VAL A 145 5.32 -4.98 -7.23
CA VAL A 145 6.54 -5.59 -6.71
C VAL A 145 7.61 -4.52 -6.58
N LYS A 146 7.94 -4.19 -5.34
CA LYS A 146 8.89 -3.14 -4.99
C LYS A 146 10.32 -3.64 -5.07
N PHE A 147 11.22 -2.79 -5.59
CA PHE A 147 12.68 -2.95 -5.53
C PHE A 147 13.33 -1.64 -5.03
N GLY A 148 14.61 -1.68 -4.68
CA GLY A 148 15.35 -0.51 -4.17
C GLY A 148 15.45 -0.49 -2.65
N SER A 149 16.10 0.54 -2.10
CA SER A 149 16.57 0.59 -0.70
C SER A 149 15.44 0.51 0.36
N GLY A 150 14.20 0.82 0.01
CA GLY A 150 13.04 0.73 0.90
C GLY A 150 12.16 -0.50 0.66
N ALA A 151 12.53 -1.37 -0.28
CA ALA A 151 11.79 -2.59 -0.57
C ALA A 151 12.21 -3.74 0.36
N PHE A 152 11.35 -4.77 0.41
CA PHE A 152 11.67 -6.02 1.09
C PHE A 152 12.76 -6.83 0.35
N LEU A 153 12.71 -6.80 -1.00
CA LEU A 153 13.74 -7.35 -1.89
C LEU A 153 14.44 -6.20 -2.61
N PRO A 154 15.55 -5.64 -2.08
CA PRO A 154 16.19 -4.48 -2.66
C PRO A 154 16.77 -4.68 -4.07
N PRO A 155 17.42 -5.83 -4.41
CA PRO A 155 17.93 -6.06 -5.75
C PRO A 155 16.81 -6.21 -6.77
N VAL A 156 16.90 -5.47 -7.89
CA VAL A 156 15.89 -5.50 -8.95
C VAL A 156 15.72 -6.89 -9.57
N GLU A 157 16.79 -7.67 -9.66
CA GLU A 157 16.73 -9.03 -10.23
C GLU A 157 15.95 -9.99 -9.33
N GLU A 158 16.08 -9.86 -8.01
CA GLU A 158 15.29 -10.66 -7.06
C GLU A 158 13.81 -10.28 -7.10
N ALA A 159 13.53 -8.97 -7.15
CA ALA A 159 12.16 -8.47 -7.31
C ALA A 159 11.54 -8.94 -8.64
N ARG A 160 12.32 -8.95 -9.74
CA ARG A 160 11.89 -9.47 -11.05
C ARG A 160 11.61 -10.97 -10.98
N GLY A 161 12.48 -11.75 -10.35
CA GLY A 161 12.28 -13.18 -10.15
C GLY A 161 11.00 -13.48 -9.37
N LEU A 162 10.71 -12.70 -8.30
CA LEU A 162 9.46 -12.81 -7.55
C LEU A 162 8.25 -12.45 -8.43
N ALA A 163 8.31 -11.36 -9.19
CA ALA A 163 7.22 -10.95 -10.08
C ALA A 163 6.91 -12.01 -11.14
N GLN A 164 7.94 -12.57 -11.78
CA GLN A 164 7.81 -13.66 -12.74
C GLN A 164 7.19 -14.93 -12.12
N SER A 165 7.64 -15.30 -10.92
CA SER A 165 7.09 -16.44 -10.20
C SER A 165 5.61 -16.24 -9.87
N LEU A 166 5.25 -15.05 -9.33
CA LEU A 166 3.86 -14.70 -8.99
C LEU A 166 2.94 -14.73 -10.24
N VAL A 167 3.38 -14.09 -11.32
CA VAL A 167 2.61 -14.01 -12.57
C VAL A 167 2.47 -15.40 -13.19
N GLY A 168 3.57 -16.15 -13.32
CA GLY A 168 3.56 -17.48 -13.91
C GLY A 168 2.67 -18.47 -13.15
N VAL A 169 2.80 -18.53 -11.82
CA VAL A 169 2.01 -19.45 -10.99
C VAL A 169 0.53 -19.04 -10.96
N ALA A 170 0.22 -17.75 -10.86
CA ALA A 170 -1.17 -17.29 -10.82
C ALA A 170 -1.88 -17.52 -12.16
N ASN A 171 -1.24 -17.16 -13.28
CA ASN A 171 -1.77 -17.43 -14.62
C ASN A 171 -1.94 -18.94 -14.88
N GLY A 172 -0.97 -19.77 -14.47
CA GLY A 172 -1.06 -21.23 -14.53
C GLY A 172 -2.19 -21.80 -13.68
N ALA A 173 -2.60 -21.11 -12.62
CA ALA A 173 -3.75 -21.46 -11.78
C ALA A 173 -5.08 -20.89 -12.30
N GLY A 174 -5.10 -20.20 -13.45
CA GLY A 174 -6.30 -19.61 -14.05
C GLY A 174 -6.69 -18.27 -13.46
N LEU A 175 -5.80 -17.58 -12.74
CA LEU A 175 -6.00 -16.23 -12.24
C LEU A 175 -5.19 -15.25 -13.12
N PRO A 176 -5.82 -14.50 -14.04
CA PRO A 176 -5.13 -13.49 -14.85
C PRO A 176 -4.36 -12.52 -13.97
N THR A 177 -3.05 -12.43 -14.18
CA THR A 177 -2.17 -11.67 -13.28
C THR A 177 -1.14 -10.89 -14.06
N THR A 178 -0.95 -9.63 -13.68
CA THR A 178 0.11 -8.74 -14.16
C THR A 178 0.89 -8.20 -12.96
N ALA A 179 2.19 -7.99 -13.12
CA ALA A 179 3.02 -7.32 -12.13
C ALA A 179 3.67 -6.05 -12.71
N LEU A 180 3.76 -5.01 -11.89
CA LEU A 180 4.62 -3.85 -12.14
C LEU A 180 5.80 -3.87 -11.17
N LEU A 181 7.02 -3.73 -11.69
CA LEU A 181 8.21 -3.47 -10.89
C LEU A 181 8.28 -1.98 -10.61
N THR A 182 8.18 -1.60 -9.35
CA THR A 182 8.14 -0.20 -8.92
C THR A 182 9.27 0.13 -7.96
N ALA A 183 9.93 1.27 -8.20
CA ALA A 183 11.11 1.66 -7.43
C ALA A 183 10.73 2.21 -6.05
N MET A 184 11.45 1.77 -5.02
CA MET A 184 11.34 2.22 -3.62
C MET A 184 12.69 2.76 -3.10
N ASP A 185 13.49 3.38 -3.98
CA ASP A 185 14.73 4.07 -3.59
C ASP A 185 14.48 5.42 -2.90
N GLN A 186 13.25 5.79 -2.79
CA GLN A 186 12.71 6.89 -1.98
C GLN A 186 11.28 6.54 -1.57
N PRO A 187 10.71 7.16 -0.53
CA PRO A 187 9.31 6.99 -0.18
C PRO A 187 8.42 7.28 -1.40
N LEU A 188 7.36 6.51 -1.56
CA LEU A 188 6.49 6.69 -2.73
C LEU A 188 5.65 7.96 -2.60
N ALA A 189 5.06 8.18 -1.42
CA ALA A 189 4.46 9.44 -0.99
C ALA A 189 5.45 10.21 -0.13
N SER A 190 5.34 11.54 -0.09
CA SER A 190 6.15 12.38 0.82
C SER A 190 5.73 12.28 2.28
N ALA A 191 5.06 11.21 2.67
CA ALA A 191 4.65 10.90 4.03
C ALA A 191 4.96 9.44 4.38
N ALA A 192 5.35 9.17 5.62
CA ALA A 192 5.56 7.84 6.16
C ALA A 192 5.06 7.78 7.62
N GLY A 193 4.16 6.83 7.93
CA GLY A 193 3.49 6.68 9.23
C GLY A 193 2.12 6.05 9.05
N ASN A 194 1.15 6.45 9.85
CA ASN A 194 -0.22 5.92 9.72
C ASN A 194 -1.22 7.05 9.43
N ALA A 195 -1.60 7.85 10.43
CA ALA A 195 -2.53 8.97 10.22
C ALA A 195 -2.01 9.99 9.21
N VAL A 196 -0.70 10.27 9.19
CA VAL A 196 -0.07 11.18 8.22
C VAL A 196 -0.17 10.65 6.78
N GLU A 197 -0.12 9.34 6.57
CA GLU A 197 -0.32 8.75 5.24
C GLU A 197 -1.79 8.71 4.85
N VAL A 198 -2.72 8.53 5.80
CA VAL A 198 -4.16 8.71 5.54
C VAL A 198 -4.43 10.14 5.10
N ALA A 199 -3.92 11.13 5.84
CA ALA A 199 -4.06 12.55 5.47
C ALA A 199 -3.52 12.82 4.06
N TYR A 200 -2.34 12.28 3.72
CA TYR A 200 -1.77 12.37 2.37
C TYR A 200 -2.71 11.78 1.30
N ALA A 201 -3.26 10.59 1.55
CA ALA A 201 -4.19 9.94 0.61
C ALA A 201 -5.47 10.76 0.42
N LEU A 202 -6.02 11.34 1.50
CA LEU A 202 -7.19 12.23 1.42
C LEU A 202 -6.87 13.48 0.58
N ASP A 203 -5.71 14.12 0.82
CA ASP A 203 -5.28 15.29 0.04
C ASP A 203 -5.12 14.96 -1.45
N HIS A 204 -4.62 13.75 -1.76
CA HIS A 204 -4.53 13.28 -3.13
C HIS A 204 -5.91 13.06 -3.77
N LEU A 205 -6.81 12.39 -3.05
CA LEU A 205 -8.17 12.08 -3.52
C LEU A 205 -9.00 13.33 -3.80
N VAL A 206 -8.85 14.38 -2.98
CA VAL A 206 -9.57 15.66 -3.15
C VAL A 206 -8.81 16.69 -4.00
N GLY A 207 -7.65 16.32 -4.55
CA GLY A 207 -6.87 17.15 -5.47
C GLY A 207 -6.05 18.27 -4.81
N ARG A 208 -5.93 18.31 -3.47
CA ARG A 208 -5.07 19.27 -2.75
C ARG A 208 -3.58 19.01 -2.95
N ARG A 209 -3.21 17.74 -3.13
CA ARG A 209 -1.82 17.30 -3.37
C ARG A 209 -1.78 16.28 -4.51
N ARG A 210 -0.91 16.48 -5.48
CA ARG A 210 -0.71 15.55 -6.58
C ARG A 210 0.78 15.44 -6.92
N GLU A 211 1.47 14.59 -6.19
CA GLU A 211 2.88 14.30 -6.43
C GLU A 211 3.00 13.33 -7.62
N PRO A 212 3.80 13.66 -8.66
CA PRO A 212 3.83 12.88 -9.91
C PRO A 212 4.16 11.40 -9.68
N ARG A 213 5.21 11.11 -8.89
CA ARG A 213 5.66 9.75 -8.62
C ARG A 213 4.56 8.86 -8.02
N PHE A 214 3.91 9.33 -6.96
CA PHE A 214 2.82 8.62 -6.30
C PHE A 214 1.61 8.47 -7.24
N HIS A 215 1.27 9.55 -7.93
CA HIS A 215 0.14 9.59 -8.86
C HIS A 215 0.35 8.59 -10.00
N ASP A 216 1.50 8.62 -10.66
CA ASP A 216 1.80 7.78 -11.81
C ASP A 216 1.77 6.29 -11.48
N VAL A 217 2.36 5.87 -10.35
CA VAL A 217 2.32 4.49 -9.88
C VAL A 217 0.89 4.06 -9.56
N THR A 218 0.14 4.91 -8.85
CA THR A 218 -1.25 4.62 -8.47
C THR A 218 -2.14 4.46 -9.71
N VAL A 219 -2.04 5.39 -10.66
CA VAL A 219 -2.84 5.36 -11.90
C VAL A 219 -2.45 4.17 -12.78
N ALA A 220 -1.15 3.83 -12.87
CA ALA A 220 -0.71 2.68 -13.66
C ALA A 220 -1.25 1.36 -13.10
N LEU A 221 -1.12 1.13 -11.79
CA LEU A 221 -1.65 -0.06 -11.14
C LEU A 221 -3.18 -0.16 -11.26
N ALA A 222 -3.87 0.97 -11.10
CA ALA A 222 -5.33 1.02 -11.24
C ALA A 222 -5.77 0.78 -12.69
N ALA A 223 -5.02 1.29 -13.68
CA ALA A 223 -5.28 1.07 -15.10
C ALA A 223 -5.12 -0.43 -15.47
N GLU A 224 -4.06 -1.09 -15.00
CA GLU A 224 -3.91 -2.54 -15.18
C GLU A 224 -5.12 -3.31 -14.61
N MET A 225 -5.64 -2.88 -13.45
CA MET A 225 -6.84 -3.50 -12.88
C MET A 225 -8.08 -3.33 -13.77
N LEU A 226 -8.27 -2.16 -14.40
CA LEU A 226 -9.41 -1.94 -15.32
C LEU A 226 -9.27 -2.81 -16.57
N VAL A 227 -8.07 -2.92 -17.14
CA VAL A 227 -7.83 -3.76 -18.33
C VAL A 227 -8.05 -5.23 -17.99
N LEU A 228 -7.44 -5.75 -16.92
CA LEU A 228 -7.63 -7.14 -16.49
C LEU A 228 -9.09 -7.46 -16.15
N GLY A 229 -9.81 -6.48 -15.61
CA GLY A 229 -11.22 -6.58 -15.29
C GLY A 229 -12.16 -6.43 -16.49
N GLY A 230 -11.66 -6.17 -17.70
CA GLY A 230 -12.49 -5.92 -18.88
C GLY A 230 -13.32 -4.63 -18.78
N LEU A 231 -12.92 -3.70 -17.91
CA LEU A 231 -13.57 -2.40 -17.70
C LEU A 231 -13.03 -1.31 -18.64
N ALA A 232 -11.89 -1.56 -19.29
CA ALA A 232 -11.32 -0.73 -20.35
C ALA A 232 -10.71 -1.64 -21.43
N ALA A 233 -10.70 -1.16 -22.66
CA ALA A 233 -10.17 -1.93 -23.79
C ALA A 233 -8.64 -2.00 -23.76
N ASP A 234 -7.99 -0.92 -23.30
CA ASP A 234 -6.53 -0.81 -23.27
C ASP A 234 -6.04 0.09 -22.13
N ALA A 235 -4.73 0.18 -21.96
CA ALA A 235 -4.10 0.96 -20.90
C ALA A 235 -4.32 2.48 -21.03
N PRO A 236 -4.27 3.11 -22.23
CA PRO A 236 -4.61 4.52 -22.41
C PRO A 236 -6.03 4.85 -21.96
N GLU A 237 -7.05 4.09 -22.37
CA GLU A 237 -8.44 4.29 -21.95
C GLU A 237 -8.57 4.11 -20.44
N ALA A 238 -7.97 3.04 -19.90
CA ALA A 238 -8.02 2.76 -18.48
C ALA A 238 -7.42 3.91 -17.66
N ARG A 239 -6.25 4.43 -18.08
CA ARG A 239 -5.59 5.56 -17.43
C ARG A 239 -6.49 6.80 -17.43
N ALA A 240 -7.05 7.15 -18.58
CA ALA A 240 -7.94 8.30 -18.70
C ALA A 240 -9.17 8.20 -17.80
N ARG A 241 -9.75 6.99 -17.66
CA ARG A 241 -10.90 6.74 -16.78
C ARG A 241 -10.55 6.89 -15.30
N ILE A 242 -9.39 6.37 -14.86
CA ILE A 242 -8.91 6.51 -13.48
C ILE A 242 -8.62 7.98 -13.15
N GLU A 243 -7.92 8.69 -14.05
CA GLU A 243 -7.63 10.11 -13.86
C GLU A 243 -8.92 10.95 -13.77
N ALA A 244 -9.91 10.67 -14.63
CA ALA A 244 -11.21 11.32 -14.57
C ALA A 244 -11.98 10.99 -13.27
N ALA A 245 -11.87 9.78 -12.75
CA ALA A 245 -12.51 9.39 -11.48
C ALA A 245 -11.89 10.12 -10.28
N ILE A 246 -10.56 10.31 -10.30
CA ILE A 246 -9.85 11.08 -9.25
C ILE A 246 -10.18 12.58 -9.41
N ALA A 247 -10.03 13.14 -10.62
CA ALA A 247 -10.21 14.57 -10.86
C ALA A 247 -11.65 15.07 -10.60
N SER A 248 -12.66 14.24 -10.85
CA SER A 248 -14.07 14.57 -10.60
C SER A 248 -14.51 14.40 -9.13
N GLY A 249 -13.63 13.90 -8.24
CA GLY A 249 -13.97 13.63 -6.84
C GLY A 249 -14.71 12.30 -6.60
N ARG A 250 -15.14 11.56 -7.64
CA ARG A 250 -15.83 10.27 -7.48
C ARG A 250 -15.04 9.24 -6.69
N ALA A 251 -13.71 9.23 -6.84
CA ALA A 251 -12.84 8.36 -6.06
C ALA A 251 -12.87 8.75 -4.57
N ALA A 252 -12.84 10.05 -4.26
CA ALA A 252 -12.94 10.56 -2.89
C ALA A 252 -14.28 10.18 -2.25
N GLU A 253 -15.40 10.41 -2.95
CA GLU A 253 -16.75 10.02 -2.47
C GLU A 253 -16.84 8.51 -2.22
N THR A 254 -16.22 7.69 -3.08
CA THR A 254 -16.20 6.24 -2.92
C THR A 254 -15.40 5.83 -1.69
N PHE A 255 -14.26 6.49 -1.43
CA PHE A 255 -13.48 6.29 -0.20
C PHE A 255 -14.30 6.64 1.04
N ALA A 256 -14.98 7.81 1.05
CA ALA A 256 -15.82 8.23 2.17
C ALA A 256 -16.97 7.24 2.45
N ARG A 257 -17.64 6.74 1.41
CA ARG A 257 -18.69 5.71 1.55
C ARG A 257 -18.14 4.42 2.15
N MET A 258 -16.98 3.96 1.70
CA MET A 258 -16.31 2.78 2.25
C MET A 258 -15.98 2.98 3.73
N VAL A 259 -15.41 4.13 4.09
CA VAL A 259 -15.04 4.46 5.47
C VAL A 259 -16.28 4.49 6.36
N ALA A 260 -17.31 5.21 5.96
CA ALA A 260 -18.58 5.29 6.73
C ALA A 260 -19.25 3.92 6.86
N ALA A 261 -19.31 3.12 5.79
CA ALA A 261 -19.89 1.78 5.80
C ALA A 261 -19.15 0.79 6.71
N LEU A 262 -17.88 1.05 7.01
CA LEU A 262 -17.03 0.29 7.95
C LEU A 262 -16.91 0.98 9.32
N GLY A 263 -17.76 1.97 9.63
CA GLY A 263 -17.89 2.56 10.96
C GLY A 263 -17.01 3.77 11.24
N GLY A 264 -16.23 4.23 10.26
CA GLY A 264 -15.45 5.47 10.37
C GLY A 264 -16.32 6.73 10.22
N PRO A 265 -15.75 7.92 10.49
CA PRO A 265 -16.49 9.17 10.46
C PRO A 265 -16.93 9.54 9.04
N ALA A 266 -18.20 9.95 8.91
CA ALA A 266 -18.80 10.30 7.62
C ALA A 266 -18.23 11.61 7.02
N ASP A 267 -17.68 12.49 7.87
CA ASP A 267 -17.09 13.78 7.49
C ASP A 267 -15.56 13.75 7.45
N LEU A 268 -14.96 12.55 7.28
CA LEU A 268 -13.51 12.40 7.27
C LEU A 268 -12.83 13.20 6.15
N LEU A 269 -13.46 13.32 4.98
CA LEU A 269 -12.89 14.08 3.85
C LEU A 269 -12.90 15.59 4.10
N GLU A 270 -13.96 16.10 4.75
CA GLU A 270 -14.17 17.51 5.01
C GLU A 270 -13.35 18.00 6.21
N ARG A 271 -13.17 17.12 7.21
CA ARG A 271 -12.58 17.48 8.50
C ARG A 271 -11.58 16.44 9.02
N PRO A 272 -10.57 16.04 8.21
CA PRO A 272 -9.62 15.00 8.60
C PRO A 272 -8.88 15.35 9.89
N GLU A 273 -8.59 16.62 10.14
CA GLU A 273 -7.89 17.12 11.33
C GLU A 273 -8.64 16.91 12.65
N ARG A 274 -9.96 16.70 12.60
CA ARG A 274 -10.78 16.37 13.78
C ARG A 274 -10.72 14.90 14.17
N HIS A 275 -10.41 14.06 13.21
CA HIS A 275 -10.51 12.59 13.32
C HIS A 275 -9.15 11.92 13.39
N LEU A 276 -8.20 12.37 12.59
CA LEU A 276 -6.88 11.76 12.54
C LEU A 276 -6.03 12.23 13.72
N ALA A 277 -5.41 11.26 14.39
CA ALA A 277 -4.52 11.55 15.52
C ALA A 277 -3.31 12.37 15.06
N ALA A 278 -2.97 13.42 15.82
CA ALA A 278 -1.79 14.26 15.60
C ALA A 278 -0.82 14.16 16.77
N ALA A 279 0.47 14.10 16.48
CA ALA A 279 1.50 14.18 17.51
C ALA A 279 1.69 15.63 17.98
N PRO A 280 2.00 15.85 19.27
CA PRO A 280 2.12 17.20 19.84
C PRO A 280 3.32 17.97 19.31
N ILE A 281 4.35 17.29 18.80
CA ILE A 281 5.59 17.89 18.31
C ILE A 281 5.67 17.75 16.80
N ARG A 282 5.86 18.88 16.13
CA ARG A 282 6.24 18.99 14.73
C ARG A 282 7.63 19.61 14.64
N HIS A 283 8.59 18.84 14.17
CA HIS A 283 9.98 19.27 14.08
C HIS A 283 10.45 19.29 12.61
N GLU A 284 10.73 20.48 12.08
CA GLU A 284 11.34 20.62 10.75
C GLU A 284 12.77 20.15 10.78
N VAL A 285 13.13 19.29 9.84
CA VAL A 285 14.49 18.74 9.71
C VAL A 285 15.19 19.43 8.55
N ARG A 286 16.12 20.30 8.86
CA ARG A 286 16.97 20.96 7.86
C ARG A 286 18.25 20.15 7.62
N PRO A 287 18.77 20.13 6.39
CA PRO A 287 20.08 19.54 6.13
C PRO A 287 21.19 20.40 6.79
N GLU A 288 22.35 19.80 7.00
CA GLU A 288 23.52 20.51 7.53
C GLU A 288 24.11 21.54 6.55
N ARG A 289 23.87 21.34 5.26
CA ARG A 289 24.28 22.22 4.17
C ARG A 289 23.21 22.23 3.07
N GLU A 290 23.16 23.27 2.29
CA GLU A 290 22.34 23.30 1.09
C GLU A 290 22.86 22.33 0.04
N GLY A 291 21.95 21.82 -0.80
CA GLY A 291 22.29 20.91 -1.88
C GLY A 291 21.08 20.27 -2.53
N VAL A 292 21.33 19.28 -3.37
CA VAL A 292 20.28 18.47 -4.02
C VAL A 292 20.31 17.08 -3.42
N VAL A 293 19.14 16.51 -3.10
CA VAL A 293 19.02 15.13 -2.61
C VAL A 293 19.41 14.18 -3.74
N ALA A 294 20.51 13.47 -3.58
CA ALA A 294 21.05 12.54 -4.56
C ALA A 294 20.56 11.10 -4.35
N ALA A 295 20.43 10.69 -3.09
CA ALA A 295 19.99 9.36 -2.72
C ALA A 295 19.30 9.37 -1.36
N ILE A 296 18.40 8.41 -1.13
CA ILE A 296 17.70 8.22 0.14
C ILE A 296 17.82 6.76 0.57
N ALA A 297 18.34 6.54 1.78
CA ALA A 297 18.29 5.25 2.45
C ALA A 297 16.86 5.01 2.99
N THR A 298 15.95 4.64 2.10
CA THR A 298 14.50 4.62 2.36
C THR A 298 14.12 3.66 3.50
N ARG A 299 14.84 2.54 3.63
CA ARG A 299 14.69 1.61 4.76
C ARG A 299 14.88 2.30 6.11
N GLU A 300 15.88 3.19 6.21
CA GLU A 300 16.18 3.93 7.45
C GLU A 300 15.05 4.89 7.83
N LEU A 301 14.35 5.46 6.84
CA LEU A 301 13.15 6.28 7.10
C LEU A 301 12.01 5.43 7.68
N GLY A 302 11.81 4.23 7.15
CA GLY A 302 10.84 3.29 7.70
C GLY A 302 11.20 2.88 9.14
N LEU A 303 12.48 2.61 9.42
CA LEU A 303 12.96 2.30 10.76
C LEU A 303 12.83 3.50 11.71
N ALA A 304 13.02 4.73 11.23
CA ALA A 304 12.76 5.94 12.02
C ALA A 304 11.29 6.05 12.44
N VAL A 305 10.35 5.71 11.55
CA VAL A 305 8.91 5.64 11.88
C VAL A 305 8.66 4.58 12.95
N VAL A 306 9.29 3.41 12.85
CA VAL A 306 9.19 2.35 13.89
C VAL A 306 9.74 2.83 15.22
N ALA A 307 10.89 3.50 15.23
CA ALA A 307 11.50 4.06 16.44
C ALA A 307 10.64 5.16 17.10
N LEU A 308 9.88 5.92 16.31
CA LEU A 308 8.88 6.87 16.81
C LEU A 308 7.67 6.17 17.48
N GLY A 309 7.50 4.86 17.28
CA GLY A 309 6.33 4.10 17.72
C GLY A 309 5.25 3.93 16.64
N GLY A 310 5.48 4.41 15.41
CA GLY A 310 4.54 4.34 14.30
C GLY A 310 4.51 2.99 13.55
N GLY A 311 5.36 2.05 13.93
CA GLY A 311 5.45 0.69 13.35
C GLY A 311 5.71 -0.36 14.42
N ARG A 312 5.87 -1.63 13.96
CA ARG A 312 6.08 -2.79 14.84
C ARG A 312 7.43 -3.44 14.61
N THR A 313 8.07 -3.86 15.69
CA THR A 313 9.21 -4.78 15.66
C THR A 313 8.73 -6.22 15.84
N ARG A 314 7.65 -6.43 16.60
CA ARG A 314 7.01 -7.73 16.83
C ARG A 314 5.52 -7.64 16.49
N PRO A 315 4.88 -8.72 16.00
CA PRO A 315 3.47 -8.72 15.58
C PRO A 315 2.48 -8.23 16.65
N GLN A 316 2.79 -8.40 17.94
CA GLN A 316 1.96 -8.01 19.08
C GLN A 316 2.17 -6.57 19.55
N ASP A 317 3.16 -5.85 19.02
CA ASP A 317 3.43 -4.48 19.45
C ASP A 317 2.27 -3.56 19.07
N GLY A 318 1.93 -2.62 19.96
CA GLY A 318 1.00 -1.52 19.66
C GLY A 318 1.63 -0.52 18.69
N VAL A 319 0.79 0.28 18.04
CA VAL A 319 1.22 1.32 17.08
C VAL A 319 0.63 2.66 17.50
N ASP A 320 1.48 3.69 17.55
CA ASP A 320 1.03 5.07 17.70
C ASP A 320 0.74 5.66 16.31
N HIS A 321 -0.53 5.84 16.01
CA HIS A 321 -0.96 6.35 14.70
C HIS A 321 -0.64 7.83 14.46
N ALA A 322 -0.33 8.60 15.51
CA ALA A 322 -0.10 10.05 15.41
C ALA A 322 1.30 10.42 14.94
N VAL A 323 2.27 9.51 15.11
CA VAL A 323 3.67 9.77 14.78
C VAL A 323 4.00 9.44 13.33
N GLY A 324 5.07 10.03 12.80
CA GLY A 324 5.52 9.78 11.43
C GLY A 324 6.34 10.92 10.86
N LEU A 325 6.46 10.90 9.55
CA LEU A 325 7.21 11.87 8.75
C LEU A 325 6.29 12.45 7.67
N THR A 326 6.41 13.75 7.39
CA THR A 326 5.69 14.42 6.28
C THR A 326 6.60 15.35 5.51
N ASP A 327 6.13 15.80 4.36
CA ASP A 327 6.81 16.74 3.46
C ASP A 327 8.25 16.32 3.14
N LEU A 328 8.47 14.98 3.08
CA LEU A 328 9.75 14.40 2.77
C LEU A 328 10.25 14.88 1.40
N ALA A 329 11.50 15.32 1.37
CA ALA A 329 12.17 15.68 0.12
C ALA A 329 12.38 14.42 -0.74
N ALA A 330 12.20 14.57 -2.04
CA ALA A 330 12.44 13.52 -3.02
C ALA A 330 13.87 13.61 -3.60
N ILE A 331 14.33 12.52 -4.23
CA ILE A 331 15.56 12.54 -5.03
C ILE A 331 15.39 13.58 -6.16
N GLY A 332 16.33 14.51 -6.25
CA GLY A 332 16.31 15.64 -7.19
C GLY A 332 15.82 16.96 -6.58
N ASP A 333 15.24 16.94 -5.38
CA ASP A 333 14.83 18.18 -4.70
C ASP A 333 16.02 18.97 -4.17
N ALA A 334 15.96 20.30 -4.37
CA ALA A 334 16.87 21.23 -3.73
C ALA A 334 16.43 21.44 -2.27
N VAL A 335 17.37 21.28 -1.34
CA VAL A 335 17.15 21.40 0.11
C VAL A 335 18.13 22.38 0.74
N GLY A 336 17.74 22.95 1.88
CA GLY A 336 18.43 24.04 2.56
C GLY A 336 17.37 25.01 3.06
N ALA A 337 16.88 25.90 2.21
CA ALA A 337 15.68 26.68 2.50
C ALA A 337 14.44 25.78 2.66
N ARG A 338 14.27 24.77 1.77
CA ARG A 338 13.33 23.67 1.96
C ARG A 338 13.92 22.66 2.95
N PRO A 339 13.16 22.20 3.96
CA PRO A 339 13.60 21.13 4.85
C PRO A 339 13.66 19.78 4.12
N LEU A 340 14.37 18.80 4.69
CA LEU A 340 14.36 17.39 4.30
C LEU A 340 13.00 16.73 4.58
N GLY A 341 12.26 17.24 5.55
CA GLY A 341 10.96 16.76 5.96
C GLY A 341 10.58 17.28 7.34
N ILE A 342 9.42 16.84 7.81
CA ILE A 342 8.88 17.18 9.14
C ILE A 342 8.69 15.88 9.92
N VAL A 343 9.23 15.84 11.14
CA VAL A 343 9.03 14.75 12.09
C VAL A 343 7.82 15.07 12.98
N HIS A 344 6.92 14.11 13.13
CA HIS A 344 5.80 14.14 14.08
C HIS A 344 6.10 13.18 15.22
N ALA A 345 6.26 13.68 16.47
CA ALA A 345 6.70 12.88 17.60
C ALA A 345 5.93 13.19 18.90
N ARG A 346 6.03 12.27 19.88
CA ARG A 346 5.44 12.45 21.21
C ARG A 346 6.34 13.24 22.15
N THR A 347 7.66 13.17 21.97
CA THR A 347 8.64 13.84 22.83
C THR A 347 9.74 14.51 21.99
N GLU A 348 10.36 15.56 22.54
CA GLU A 348 11.48 16.25 21.89
C GLU A 348 12.66 15.31 21.64
N ALA A 349 12.96 14.40 22.57
CA ALA A 349 14.03 13.43 22.41
C ALA A 349 13.78 12.49 21.22
N ALA A 350 12.54 12.00 21.04
CA ALA A 350 12.17 11.17 19.91
C ALA A 350 12.21 11.99 18.60
N ALA A 351 11.78 13.26 18.63
CA ALA A 351 11.85 14.14 17.47
C ALA A 351 13.29 14.36 17.00
N GLN A 352 14.22 14.64 17.94
CA GLN A 352 15.63 14.84 17.63
C GLN A 352 16.27 13.57 17.07
N ALA A 353 16.02 12.40 17.68
CA ALA A 353 16.55 11.13 17.19
C ALA A 353 16.08 10.79 15.76
N ALA A 354 14.79 11.05 15.48
CA ALA A 354 14.22 10.86 14.14
C ALA A 354 14.77 11.90 13.14
N ALA A 355 14.98 13.13 13.56
CA ALA A 355 15.59 14.17 12.74
C ALA A 355 17.03 13.80 12.31
N GLU A 356 17.82 13.27 13.24
CA GLU A 356 19.14 12.76 12.92
C GLU A 356 19.11 11.57 11.97
N ALA A 357 18.17 10.65 12.16
CA ALA A 357 17.97 9.52 11.24
C ALA A 357 17.61 10.01 9.83
N LEU A 358 16.70 11.00 9.71
CA LEU A 358 16.34 11.60 8.43
C LEU A 358 17.53 12.29 7.75
N ARG A 359 18.36 13.05 8.49
CA ARG A 359 19.59 13.65 7.93
C ARG A 359 20.56 12.60 7.42
N ARG A 360 20.81 11.54 8.18
CA ARG A 360 21.70 10.44 7.75
C ARG A 360 21.15 9.67 6.55
N ALA A 361 19.84 9.54 6.45
CA ALA A 361 19.19 8.82 5.34
C ALA A 361 19.28 9.57 4.01
N CYS A 362 19.43 10.90 4.01
CA CYS A 362 19.45 11.73 2.80
C CYS A 362 20.89 12.11 2.44
N ALA A 363 21.40 11.54 1.35
CA ALA A 363 22.68 11.94 0.78
C ALA A 363 22.49 13.12 -0.19
N LEU A 364 23.34 14.16 -0.06
CA LEU A 364 23.32 15.32 -0.96
C LEU A 364 24.44 15.20 -2.00
N GLY A 365 24.11 15.50 -3.27
CA GLY A 365 25.04 15.43 -4.38
C GLY A 365 24.36 15.49 -5.72
N GLU A 366 24.89 14.81 -6.72
CA GLU A 366 24.31 14.70 -8.06
C GLU A 366 23.24 13.59 -8.08
N PRO A 367 21.97 13.93 -8.33
CA PRO A 367 20.88 12.95 -8.33
C PRO A 367 20.95 12.05 -9.56
N ARG A 368 20.61 10.79 -9.39
CA ARG A 368 20.38 9.82 -10.47
C ARG A 368 18.91 9.40 -10.47
N PRO A 369 18.04 10.15 -11.12
CA PRO A 369 16.63 9.83 -11.14
C PRO A 369 16.41 8.50 -11.87
N ALA A 370 15.63 7.62 -11.25
CA ALA A 370 15.16 6.38 -11.86
C ALA A 370 13.65 6.48 -12.10
N PRO A 371 13.10 5.80 -13.12
CA PRO A 371 11.67 5.74 -13.35
C PRO A 371 10.97 5.10 -12.14
N ALA A 372 9.80 5.62 -11.79
CA ALA A 372 9.02 5.05 -10.69
C ALA A 372 8.50 3.64 -11.01
N ILE A 373 8.23 3.37 -12.28
CA ILE A 373 7.84 2.06 -12.83
C ILE A 373 8.93 1.64 -13.80
N LEU A 374 9.59 0.53 -13.50
CA LEU A 374 10.69 0.01 -14.31
C LEU A 374 10.20 -0.91 -15.43
N GLU A 375 9.28 -1.82 -15.10
CA GLU A 375 8.91 -2.91 -16.00
C GLU A 375 7.50 -3.42 -15.69
N ARG A 376 6.82 -3.91 -16.74
CA ARG A 376 5.56 -4.64 -16.67
C ARG A 376 5.81 -6.10 -17.04
N ILE A 377 5.35 -7.04 -16.20
CA ILE A 377 5.43 -8.48 -16.39
C ILE A 377 4.01 -9.04 -16.43
N ALA A 378 3.68 -9.81 -17.51
CA ALA A 378 2.35 -10.37 -17.73
C ALA A 378 2.43 -11.79 -18.28
#